data_4ad843412044d7cf8ef3b9379dbacd06
#
_entry.id   4ad843412044d7cf8ef3b9379dbacd06
#
_cell.length_a   1.000
_cell.length_b   1.000
_cell.length_c   1.000
_cell.angle_alpha   90.00
_cell.angle_beta   90.00
_cell.angle_gamma   90.00
#
_symmetry.space_group_name_H-M   'P 1'
#
loop_
_entity.id
_entity.type
_entity.pdbx_description
1 polymer ?
#
loop_
_entity_poly.entity_id
_entity_poly.type
_entity_poly.pdbx_seq_one_letter_code
_entity_poly.pdbx_strand_id
1 'polypeptide(L)'
;MQRVMTLVGRKRYAFSFENGRTATGWECHFCRDMTDGEGQEVYFGRLADRDCPVDFRVGDKYIVVTDKAQGKLMAFLPVAVAE
;
A
#
# COMPACT_ATOMS: atom_id res chain seq x y z
N MET A 1 2.64 0.25 12.65
CA MET A 1 1.34 -0.45 12.81
C MET A 1 1.08 -1.36 11.63
N GLN A 2 0.40 -2.44 11.87
CA GLN A 2 0.06 -3.42 10.83
C GLN A 2 -1.46 -3.60 10.77
N ARG A 3 -1.99 -3.64 9.54
CA ARG A 3 -3.43 -3.83 9.32
C ARG A 3 -3.61 -4.69 8.09
N VAL A 4 -4.58 -5.58 8.13
CA VAL A 4 -4.99 -6.35 6.94
C VAL A 4 -6.01 -5.52 6.18
N MET A 5 -5.70 -5.20 4.93
CA MET A 5 -6.56 -4.39 4.09
C MET A 5 -6.61 -4.97 2.68
N THR A 6 -7.65 -4.63 1.94
CA THR A 6 -7.78 -5.03 0.54
C THR A 6 -7.23 -3.93 -0.35
N LEU A 7 -6.38 -4.30 -1.31
CA LEU A 7 -5.90 -3.36 -2.32
C LEU A 7 -7.03 -3.11 -3.32
N VAL A 8 -7.53 -1.87 -3.38
CA VAL A 8 -8.66 -1.51 -4.23
C VAL A 8 -8.28 -0.66 -5.43
N GLY A 9 -7.05 -0.16 -5.46
CA GLY A 9 -6.56 0.60 -6.61
C GLY A 9 -5.06 0.74 -6.56
N ARG A 10 -4.45 0.89 -7.73
CA ARG A 10 -3.02 1.17 -7.85
C ARG A 10 -2.79 2.07 -9.05
N LYS A 11 -1.85 2.99 -8.89
CA LYS A 11 -1.50 3.93 -9.94
C LYS A 11 0.01 4.06 -10.01
N ARG A 12 0.55 3.94 -11.21
CA ARG A 12 1.98 4.12 -11.43
C ARG A 12 2.36 5.58 -11.27
N TYR A 13 3.46 5.86 -10.60
CA TYR A 13 4.00 7.21 -10.54
C TYR A 13 5.47 7.23 -10.97
N ALA A 14 5.91 8.39 -11.47
CA ALA A 14 7.30 8.61 -11.81
C ALA A 14 7.63 10.08 -11.53
N PHE A 15 8.78 10.32 -10.91
CA PHE A 15 9.31 11.66 -10.68
C PHE A 15 10.67 11.79 -11.32
N SER A 16 10.93 12.97 -11.91
CA SER A 16 12.25 13.34 -12.40
C SER A 16 12.79 14.43 -11.50
N PHE A 17 14.01 14.23 -11.00
CA PHE A 17 14.70 15.21 -10.17
C PHE A 17 15.59 16.08 -11.03
N GLU A 18 15.94 17.29 -10.55
CA GLU A 18 16.80 18.23 -11.26
C GLU A 18 18.18 17.65 -11.62
N ASN A 19 18.65 16.71 -10.80
CA ASN A 19 19.95 16.05 -11.04
C ASN A 19 19.91 14.94 -12.09
N GLY A 20 18.80 14.79 -12.81
CA GLY A 20 18.62 13.75 -13.81
C GLY A 20 18.21 12.40 -13.28
N ARG A 21 18.08 12.24 -11.99
CA ARG A 21 17.58 10.99 -11.39
C ARG A 21 16.08 10.88 -11.55
N THR A 22 15.60 9.66 -11.65
CA THR A 22 14.17 9.37 -11.68
C THR A 22 13.82 8.39 -10.56
N ALA A 23 12.64 8.55 -10.02
CA ALA A 23 12.08 7.60 -9.05
C ALA A 23 10.76 7.11 -9.58
N THR A 24 10.56 5.80 -9.54
CA THR A 24 9.33 5.17 -10.00
C THR A 24 8.76 4.27 -8.92
N GLY A 25 7.46 4.12 -8.91
CA GLY A 25 6.80 3.28 -7.93
C GLY A 25 5.31 3.23 -8.16
N TRP A 26 4.58 2.85 -7.11
CA TRP A 26 3.14 2.69 -7.14
C TRP A 26 2.48 3.47 -6.01
N GLU A 27 1.42 4.18 -6.36
CA GLU A 27 0.48 4.72 -5.38
C GLU A 27 -0.59 3.65 -5.19
N CYS A 28 -0.71 3.16 -3.96
CA CYS A 28 -1.59 2.04 -3.64
C CYS A 28 -2.70 2.51 -2.73
N HIS A 29 -3.93 2.09 -3.02
CA HIS A 29 -5.12 2.45 -2.26
C HIS A 29 -5.70 1.19 -1.64
N PHE A 30 -5.92 1.25 -0.33
CA PHE A 30 -6.40 0.12 0.46
C PHE A 30 -7.67 0.49 1.19
N CYS A 31 -8.50 -0.51 1.45
CA CYS A 31 -9.65 -0.32 2.32
C CYS A 31 -9.92 -1.56 3.18
N ARG A 32 -10.64 -1.35 4.26
CA ARG A 32 -11.18 -2.43 5.10
C ARG A 32 -12.46 -1.92 5.76
N ASP A 33 -13.29 -2.86 6.22
CA ASP A 33 -14.49 -2.49 6.95
C ASP A 33 -14.12 -1.83 8.29
N MET A 34 -14.85 -0.80 8.67
CA MET A 34 -14.65 -0.17 9.97
C MET A 34 -15.05 -1.10 11.10
N THR A 35 -14.22 -1.12 12.15
CA THR A 35 -14.44 -1.99 13.29
C THR A 35 -15.54 -1.47 14.22
N ASP A 36 -15.52 -0.17 14.49
CA ASP A 36 -16.41 0.47 15.45
C ASP A 36 -17.30 1.54 14.82
N GLY A 37 -17.71 1.32 13.56
CA GLY A 37 -18.51 2.29 12.84
C GLY A 37 -19.16 1.71 11.61
N GLU A 38 -19.65 2.55 10.74
CA GLU A 38 -20.25 2.18 9.47
C GLU A 38 -19.35 2.58 8.32
N GLY A 39 -19.36 1.76 7.26
CA GLY A 39 -18.59 2.04 6.05
C GLY A 39 -17.20 1.43 6.08
N GLN A 40 -16.30 2.04 5.34
CA GLN A 40 -14.95 1.50 5.17
C GLN A 40 -13.88 2.51 5.55
N GLU A 41 -12.85 2.01 6.21
CA GLU A 41 -11.63 2.77 6.46
C GLU A 41 -10.76 2.69 5.21
N VAL A 42 -10.28 3.83 4.73
CA VAL A 42 -9.44 3.91 3.53
C VAL A 42 -8.07 4.46 3.87
N TYR A 43 -7.07 3.96 3.15
CA TYR A 43 -5.70 4.41 3.30
C TYR A 43 -5.00 4.37 1.94
N PHE A 44 -4.16 5.36 1.66
CA PHE A 44 -3.33 5.31 0.47
C PHE A 44 -1.90 5.75 0.80
N GLY A 45 -0.97 5.25 0.01
CA GLY A 45 0.43 5.62 0.15
C GLY A 45 1.22 5.23 -1.09
N ARG A 46 2.47 5.67 -1.14
CA ARG A 46 3.37 5.41 -2.27
C ARG A 46 4.55 4.56 -1.82
N LEU A 47 4.91 3.60 -2.66
CA LEU A 47 6.11 2.78 -2.45
C LEU A 47 6.91 2.71 -3.73
N ALA A 48 8.23 2.70 -3.59
CA ALA A 48 9.13 2.45 -4.71
C ALA A 48 8.92 1.04 -5.25
N ASP A 49 9.22 0.84 -6.53
CA ASP A 49 9.08 -0.48 -7.19
C ASP A 49 9.72 -1.60 -6.39
N ARG A 50 10.92 -1.38 -5.89
CA ARG A 50 11.68 -2.39 -5.15
C ARG A 50 11.03 -2.81 -3.83
N ASP A 51 10.17 -1.97 -3.27
CA ASP A 51 9.52 -2.21 -1.98
C ASP A 51 8.12 -2.82 -2.15
N CYS A 52 7.63 -2.94 -3.37
CA CYS A 52 6.35 -3.56 -3.65
C CYS A 52 6.49 -5.08 -3.77
N PRO A 53 5.49 -5.85 -3.31
CA PRO A 53 5.49 -7.30 -3.53
C PRO A 53 5.48 -7.65 -5.01
N VAL A 54 6.07 -8.79 -5.34
CA VAL A 54 6.02 -9.31 -6.71
C VAL A 54 4.58 -9.72 -7.02
N ASP A 55 4.09 -9.32 -8.20
CA ASP A 55 2.75 -9.71 -8.70
C ASP A 55 1.60 -9.31 -7.78
N PHE A 56 1.72 -8.17 -7.10
CA PHE A 56 0.61 -7.68 -6.30
C PHE A 56 -0.57 -7.27 -7.20
N ARG A 57 -1.79 -7.51 -6.71
CA ARG A 57 -3.02 -7.33 -7.52
C ARG A 57 -4.11 -6.61 -6.75
N VAL A 58 -4.86 -5.81 -7.49
CA VAL A 58 -6.11 -5.22 -6.99
C VAL A 58 -7.09 -6.36 -6.69
N GLY A 59 -7.73 -6.29 -5.52
CA GLY A 59 -8.67 -7.31 -5.05
C GLY A 59 -8.09 -8.24 -4.01
N ASP A 60 -6.77 -8.36 -3.93
CA ASP A 60 -6.11 -9.22 -2.94
C ASP A 60 -5.95 -8.48 -1.61
N LYS A 61 -5.82 -9.26 -0.54
CA LYS A 61 -5.58 -8.74 0.81
C LYS A 61 -4.10 -8.70 1.13
N TYR A 62 -3.70 -7.64 1.83
CA TYR A 62 -2.31 -7.43 2.22
C TYR A 62 -2.22 -6.97 3.66
N ILE A 63 -1.10 -7.30 4.30
CA ILE A 63 -0.74 -6.71 5.58
C ILE A 63 -0.07 -5.38 5.27
N VAL A 64 -0.73 -4.29 5.61
CA VAL A 64 -0.24 -2.93 5.37
C VAL A 64 0.52 -2.47 6.59
N VAL A 65 1.79 -2.11 6.40
CA VAL A 65 2.68 -1.66 7.48
C VAL A 65 2.90 -0.16 7.32
N THR A 66 2.59 0.59 8.35
CA THR A 66 2.75 2.04 8.36
C THR A 66 3.68 2.49 9.48
N ASP A 67 4.31 3.65 9.27
CA ASP A 67 5.12 4.31 10.27
C ASP A 67 4.23 4.84 11.40
N LYS A 68 4.59 4.58 12.65
CA LYS A 68 3.85 5.05 13.82
C LYS A 68 3.80 6.57 13.92
N ALA A 69 4.89 7.24 13.55
CA ALA A 69 5.01 8.68 13.76
C ALA A 69 4.23 9.50 12.72
N GLN A 70 4.22 9.05 11.47
CA GLN A 70 3.67 9.83 10.35
C GLN A 70 2.54 9.13 9.60
N GLY A 71 2.28 7.86 9.90
CA GLY A 71 1.28 7.07 9.18
C GLY A 71 1.69 6.77 7.74
N LYS A 72 2.97 6.90 7.42
CA LYS A 72 3.48 6.69 6.07
C LYS A 72 3.54 5.21 5.73
N LEU A 73 3.20 4.86 4.51
CA LEU A 73 3.29 3.48 4.02
C LEU A 73 4.76 3.05 3.97
N MET A 74 5.08 1.99 4.69
CA MET A 74 6.43 1.43 4.73
C MET A 74 6.56 0.17 3.89
N ALA A 75 5.51 -0.66 3.89
CA ALA A 75 5.48 -1.90 3.14
C ALA A 75 4.07 -2.45 3.11
N PHE A 76 3.80 -3.36 2.20
CA PHE A 76 2.62 -4.21 2.27
C PHE A 76 3.00 -5.61 1.79
N LEU A 77 2.48 -6.63 2.47
CA LEU A 77 2.90 -8.01 2.28
C LEU A 77 1.68 -8.89 2.02
N PRO A 78 1.81 -9.90 1.16
CA PRO A 78 0.72 -10.85 0.97
C PRO A 78 0.33 -11.50 2.29
N VAL A 79 -0.98 -11.65 2.50
CA VAL A 79 -1.47 -12.40 3.65
C VAL A 79 -1.22 -13.88 3.37
N ALA A 80 -0.53 -14.55 4.30
CA ALA A 80 -0.32 -15.98 4.17
C ALA A 80 -1.64 -16.70 4.33
N VAL A 81 -1.99 -17.52 3.33
CA VAL A 81 -3.17 -18.35 3.41
C VAL A 81 -2.80 -19.62 4.16
N ALA A 82 -3.41 -19.82 5.32
CA ALA A 82 -3.25 -21.08 6.04
C ALA A 82 -4.06 -22.17 5.32
N GLU A 83 -3.35 -23.16 4.88
CA GLU A 83 -4.00 -24.33 4.25
C GLU A 83 -4.31 -25.40 5.28
#